data_de9c0cd1ffa3c457e9ab02d1d34a0252
#
_entry.id   de9c0cd1ffa3c457e9ab02d1d34a0252
#
_cell.length_a   1.000
_cell.length_b   1.000
_cell.length_c   1.000
_cell.angle_alpha   90.00
_cell.angle_beta   90.00
_cell.angle_gamma   90.00
#
_symmetry.space_group_name_H-M   'P 1'
#
loop_
_entity.id
_entity.type
_entity.pdbx_description
1 polymer ?
#
loop_
_entity_poly.entity_id
_entity_poly.type
_entity_poly.pdbx_seq_one_letter_code
_entity_poly.pdbx_strand_id
1 'polypeptide(L)'
;MSLILKNPHSVLAALQTRPEDVVDVRLPAGKPSPAWADVIELAKQHEIPIRTTFAEETRRSATEGKFERTGAAQATVRERNGLLIEELFANAESSPGLWLALDCLQDPHNVGAIFRTASFFGIKGIVMTRDRSAPLTATVYDVAAGGLEYVPFGEPTNLARAMNVAKTAGIWLLGSSEHAEQDVAEIPRDRSWMLLSLIHI
;
A
#
# COMPACT_ATOMS: atom_id res chain seq x y z
N MET A 1 -11.64 0.46 9.15
CA MET A 1 -10.79 0.37 10.35
C MET A 1 -9.86 1.57 10.37
N SER A 2 -9.28 1.96 11.53
CA SER A 2 -8.31 3.08 11.56
C SER A 2 -6.92 2.56 11.91
N LEU A 3 -5.91 3.07 11.22
CA LEU A 3 -4.51 2.70 11.35
C LEU A 3 -3.70 3.87 11.93
N ILE A 4 -2.63 3.57 12.66
CA ILE A 4 -1.68 4.57 13.14
C ILE A 4 -0.43 4.48 12.27
N LEU A 5 -0.25 5.47 11.39
CA LEU A 5 0.90 5.56 10.49
C LEU A 5 1.99 6.43 11.11
N LYS A 6 3.23 5.96 11.02
CA LYS A 6 4.42 6.62 11.58
C LYS A 6 5.39 7.12 10.51
N ASN A 7 5.22 6.67 9.26
CA ASN A 7 6.04 7.13 8.15
C ASN A 7 5.44 8.41 7.54
N PRO A 8 6.15 9.55 7.53
CA PRO A 8 5.65 10.82 6.99
C PRO A 8 5.27 10.72 5.51
N HIS A 9 5.96 9.91 4.71
CA HIS A 9 5.62 9.74 3.29
C HIS A 9 4.28 9.03 3.11
N SER A 10 3.96 8.05 3.96
CA SER A 10 2.66 7.36 3.91
C SER A 10 1.52 8.30 4.31
N VAL A 11 1.74 9.13 5.35
CA VAL A 11 0.77 10.13 5.78
C VAL A 11 0.59 11.22 4.73
N LEU A 12 1.68 11.70 4.13
CA LEU A 12 1.63 12.71 3.08
C LEU A 12 0.84 12.21 1.86
N ALA A 13 1.09 10.98 1.43
CA ALA A 13 0.38 10.36 0.32
C ALA A 13 -1.13 10.24 0.63
N ALA A 14 -1.50 9.83 1.84
CA ALA A 14 -2.90 9.78 2.27
C ALA A 14 -3.57 11.16 2.24
N LEU A 15 -2.88 12.20 2.72
CA LEU A 15 -3.36 13.59 2.66
C LEU A 15 -3.54 14.10 1.23
N GLN A 16 -2.71 13.65 0.28
CA GLN A 16 -2.79 14.04 -1.13
C GLN A 16 -3.89 13.33 -1.90
N THR A 17 -4.22 12.09 -1.52
CA THR A 17 -5.14 11.25 -2.30
C THR A 17 -6.54 11.15 -1.69
N ARG A 18 -6.66 11.19 -0.35
CA ARG A 18 -7.91 11.03 0.38
C ARG A 18 -7.86 11.72 1.76
N PRO A 19 -7.72 13.06 1.80
CA PRO A 19 -7.58 13.81 3.04
C PRO A 19 -8.74 13.60 4.03
N GLU A 20 -9.95 13.31 3.55
CA GLU A 20 -11.13 12.99 4.35
C GLU A 20 -10.99 11.71 5.20
N ASP A 21 -10.06 10.85 4.86
CA ASP A 21 -9.75 9.63 5.62
C ASP A 21 -8.66 9.83 6.67
N VAL A 22 -7.99 10.99 6.70
CA VAL A 22 -7.03 11.32 7.74
C VAL A 22 -7.76 11.97 8.91
N VAL A 23 -7.80 11.27 10.05
CA VAL A 23 -8.59 11.65 11.22
C VAL A 23 -7.89 12.70 12.08
N ASP A 24 -6.61 12.49 12.39
CA ASP A 24 -5.77 13.42 13.12
C ASP A 24 -4.28 13.19 12.84
N VAL A 25 -3.49 14.24 13.08
CA VAL A 25 -2.02 14.17 13.10
C VAL A 25 -1.55 14.48 14.52
N ARG A 26 -0.68 13.63 15.05
CA ARG A 26 -0.11 13.80 16.39
C ARG A 26 1.38 14.05 16.30
N LEU A 27 1.81 15.15 16.91
CA LEU A 27 3.21 15.60 16.92
C LEU A 27 3.80 15.46 18.32
N PRO A 28 5.10 15.17 18.45
CA PRO A 28 5.77 15.18 19.76
C PRO A 28 5.79 16.59 20.36
N ALA A 29 5.88 16.68 21.69
CA ALA A 29 6.15 17.91 22.38
C ALA A 29 7.57 18.38 22.00
N GLY A 30 7.68 19.37 21.13
CA GLY A 30 8.93 19.91 20.61
C GLY A 30 8.89 20.14 19.11
N LYS A 31 10.07 20.39 18.51
CA LYS A 31 10.15 20.60 17.05
C LYS A 31 10.04 19.26 16.33
N PRO A 32 9.02 19.07 15.46
CA PRO A 32 8.90 17.86 14.67
C PRO A 32 10.07 17.71 13.70
N SER A 33 10.36 16.48 13.29
CA SER A 33 11.36 16.21 12.24
C SER A 33 11.02 16.97 10.96
N PRO A 34 12.02 17.48 10.21
CA PRO A 34 11.80 18.13 8.91
C PRO A 34 10.95 17.32 7.94
N ALA A 35 11.03 15.99 7.99
CA ALA A 35 10.24 15.10 7.15
C ALA A 35 8.71 15.20 7.37
N TRP A 36 8.25 15.83 8.46
CA TRP A 36 6.85 16.10 8.76
C TRP A 36 6.37 17.49 8.34
N ALA A 37 7.25 18.31 7.78
CA ALA A 37 6.89 19.71 7.43
C ALA A 37 5.75 19.75 6.41
N ASP A 38 5.84 18.98 5.33
CA ASP A 38 4.83 18.92 4.26
C ASP A 38 3.51 18.31 4.78
N VAL A 39 3.60 17.32 5.69
CA VAL A 39 2.43 16.72 6.34
C VAL A 39 1.68 17.78 7.17
N ILE A 40 2.41 18.59 7.95
CA ILE A 40 1.82 19.65 8.80
C ILE A 40 1.16 20.71 7.93
N GLU A 41 1.82 21.12 6.84
CA GLU A 41 1.29 22.12 5.93
C GLU A 41 0.00 21.64 5.26
N LEU A 42 0.02 20.43 4.70
CA LEU A 42 -1.13 19.87 4.00
C LEU A 42 -2.29 19.54 4.97
N ALA A 43 -1.99 19.07 6.19
CA ALA A 43 -3.01 18.86 7.21
C ALA A 43 -3.72 20.16 7.61
N LYS A 44 -2.99 21.29 7.68
CA LYS A 44 -3.59 22.62 7.90
C LYS A 44 -4.47 23.07 6.74
N GLN A 45 -4.03 22.85 5.50
CA GLN A 45 -4.81 23.18 4.29
C GLN A 45 -6.14 22.42 4.23
N HIS A 46 -6.17 21.17 4.70
CA HIS A 46 -7.37 20.34 4.76
C HIS A 46 -8.12 20.42 6.09
N GLU A 47 -7.75 21.35 6.98
CA GLU A 47 -8.39 21.55 8.30
C GLU A 47 -8.37 20.30 9.20
N ILE A 48 -7.37 19.42 9.02
CA ILE A 48 -7.23 18.20 9.79
C ILE A 48 -6.66 18.52 11.17
N PRO A 49 -7.25 17.99 12.27
CA PRO A 49 -6.79 18.26 13.62
C PRO A 49 -5.34 17.86 13.84
N ILE A 50 -4.50 18.82 14.27
CA ILE A 50 -3.11 18.58 14.68
C ILE A 50 -3.06 18.66 16.20
N ARG A 51 -2.67 17.57 16.86
CA ARG A 51 -2.58 17.44 18.31
C ARG A 51 -1.13 17.30 18.74
N THR A 52 -0.76 17.93 19.85
CA THR A 52 0.55 17.75 20.48
C THR A 52 0.42 16.73 21.60
N THR A 53 1.22 15.67 21.56
CA THR A 53 1.29 14.68 22.65
C THR A 53 2.12 15.24 23.79
N PHE A 54 1.51 15.37 24.97
CA PHE A 54 2.21 15.82 26.18
C PHE A 54 3.06 14.68 26.76
N ALA A 55 4.20 15.04 27.38
CA ALA A 55 5.17 14.09 27.95
C ALA A 55 4.60 13.17 29.06
N GLU A 56 3.44 13.44 29.62
CA GLU A 56 2.79 12.61 30.64
C GLU A 56 2.14 11.33 30.09
N GLU A 57 1.58 11.36 28.87
CA GLU A 57 1.08 10.15 28.22
C GLU A 57 2.22 9.20 27.84
N THR A 58 3.39 9.75 27.58
CA THR A 58 4.64 9.03 27.29
C THR A 58 5.10 8.18 28.49
N ARG A 59 4.91 8.63 29.72
CA ARG A 59 5.33 7.94 30.95
C ARG A 59 4.39 6.77 31.31
N ARG A 60 3.09 6.86 31.09
CA ARG A 60 2.13 5.79 31.39
C ARG A 60 2.31 4.57 30.48
N SER A 61 2.62 4.77 29.22
CA SER A 61 2.88 3.70 28.25
C SER A 61 4.18 2.95 28.49
N ALA A 62 5.21 3.63 29.04
CA ALA A 62 6.50 3.02 29.38
C ALA A 62 6.40 2.04 30.56
N THR A 63 5.41 2.20 31.46
CA THR A 63 5.20 1.35 32.62
C THR A 63 4.50 0.03 32.28
N GLU A 64 3.86 -0.08 31.10
CA GLU A 64 3.16 -1.27 30.61
C GLU A 64 4.01 -2.20 29.73
N GLY A 65 5.33 -2.04 29.70
CA GLY A 65 6.26 -2.99 29.05
C GLY A 65 6.21 -3.00 27.52
N LYS A 66 5.48 -2.11 26.87
CA LYS A 66 5.51 -1.91 25.41
C LYS A 66 6.61 -0.92 25.05
N PHE A 67 7.71 -1.41 24.52
CA PHE A 67 8.78 -0.61 23.90
C PHE A 67 8.30 0.05 22.60
N GLU A 68 7.20 0.80 22.64
CA GLU A 68 6.89 1.74 21.59
C GLU A 68 7.69 3.02 21.85
N ARG A 69 8.39 3.54 20.84
CA ARG A 69 8.99 4.87 20.87
C ARG A 69 7.88 5.90 21.02
N THR A 70 7.35 6.02 22.22
CA THR A 70 6.32 6.96 22.63
C THR A 70 6.90 8.35 22.45
N GLY A 71 6.33 9.14 21.55
CA GLY A 71 6.77 10.50 21.22
C GLY A 71 7.20 10.71 19.76
N ALA A 72 7.14 9.68 18.91
CA ALA A 72 7.28 9.88 17.47
C ALA A 72 6.01 10.54 16.89
N ALA A 73 6.19 11.37 15.87
CA ALA A 73 5.06 11.89 15.11
C ALA A 73 4.32 10.76 14.40
N GLN A 74 2.98 10.84 14.35
CA GLN A 74 2.11 9.81 13.76
C GLN A 74 0.79 10.43 13.30
N ALA A 75 0.04 9.72 12.46
CA ALA A 75 -1.31 10.09 12.07
C ALA A 75 -2.26 8.91 12.19
N THR A 76 -3.52 9.20 12.52
CA THR A 76 -4.61 8.24 12.48
C THR A 76 -5.28 8.35 11.11
N VAL A 77 -5.25 7.27 10.33
CA VAL A 77 -5.78 7.24 8.97
C VAL A 77 -6.74 6.06 8.83
N ARG A 78 -7.86 6.23 8.13
CA ARG A 78 -8.75 5.12 7.80
C ARG A 78 -8.07 4.20 6.80
N GLU A 79 -8.34 2.92 6.92
CA GLU A 79 -7.87 1.91 5.97
C GLU A 79 -8.47 2.16 4.59
N ARG A 80 -7.65 2.00 3.54
CA ARG A 80 -8.10 2.10 2.16
C ARG A 80 -8.79 0.79 1.75
N ASN A 81 -9.95 0.89 1.12
CA ASN A 81 -10.62 -0.27 0.55
C ASN A 81 -10.03 -0.62 -0.81
N GLY A 82 -9.90 -1.91 -1.09
CA GLY A 82 -9.58 -2.41 -2.42
C GLY A 82 -10.73 -2.19 -3.39
N LEU A 83 -10.42 -2.17 -4.68
CA LEU A 83 -11.38 -2.11 -5.78
C LEU A 83 -11.98 -3.48 -6.06
N LEU A 84 -13.14 -3.51 -6.70
CA LEU A 84 -13.63 -4.71 -7.34
C LEU A 84 -12.69 -5.11 -8.49
N ILE A 85 -12.54 -6.39 -8.73
CA ILE A 85 -11.60 -6.90 -9.74
C ILE A 85 -11.95 -6.42 -11.14
N GLU A 86 -13.23 -6.29 -11.43
CA GLU A 86 -13.75 -5.76 -12.68
C GLU A 86 -13.39 -4.27 -12.87
N GLU A 87 -13.42 -3.48 -11.81
CA GLU A 87 -13.00 -2.07 -11.81
C GLU A 87 -11.49 -1.93 -11.98
N LEU A 88 -10.71 -2.81 -11.32
CA LEU A 88 -9.24 -2.81 -11.39
C LEU A 88 -8.74 -3.02 -12.83
N PHE A 89 -9.48 -3.75 -13.66
CA PHE A 89 -9.10 -4.08 -15.04
C PHE A 89 -9.88 -3.31 -16.11
N ALA A 90 -10.78 -2.41 -15.71
CA ALA A 90 -11.71 -1.72 -16.64
C ALA A 90 -11.01 -1.01 -17.82
N ASN A 91 -9.79 -0.53 -17.65
CA ASN A 91 -9.04 0.22 -18.66
C ASN A 91 -7.86 -0.57 -19.26
N ALA A 92 -7.80 -1.89 -19.08
CA ALA A 92 -6.64 -2.68 -19.48
C ALA A 92 -6.39 -2.69 -21.00
N GLU A 93 -7.44 -2.66 -21.83
CA GLU A 93 -7.34 -2.61 -23.30
C GLU A 93 -6.92 -1.23 -23.80
N SER A 94 -7.48 -0.16 -23.22
CA SER A 94 -7.23 1.22 -23.66
C SER A 94 -5.90 1.80 -23.15
N SER A 95 -5.38 1.25 -22.05
CA SER A 95 -4.13 1.67 -21.43
C SER A 95 -3.26 0.48 -21.05
N PRO A 96 -2.53 -0.11 -22.02
CA PRO A 96 -1.66 -1.25 -21.75
C PRO A 96 -0.68 -0.99 -20.61
N GLY A 97 -0.38 -2.04 -19.84
CA GLY A 97 0.51 -1.95 -18.70
C GLY A 97 0.73 -3.27 -17.98
N LEU A 98 1.33 -3.17 -16.80
CA LEU A 98 1.65 -4.31 -15.97
C LEU A 98 0.81 -4.30 -14.70
N TRP A 99 0.18 -5.43 -14.41
CA TRP A 99 -0.45 -5.77 -13.14
C TRP A 99 0.37 -6.82 -12.41
N LEU A 100 0.27 -6.87 -11.10
CA LEU A 100 0.87 -7.92 -10.28
C LEU A 100 -0.23 -8.76 -9.63
N ALA A 101 -0.03 -10.07 -9.56
CA ALA A 101 -0.85 -10.98 -8.78
C ALA A 101 0.01 -11.61 -7.69
N LEU A 102 -0.32 -11.36 -6.43
CA LEU A 102 0.40 -11.84 -5.26
C LEU A 102 -0.42 -12.96 -4.62
N ASP A 103 0.16 -14.16 -4.58
CA ASP A 103 -0.46 -15.31 -3.92
C ASP A 103 0.27 -15.67 -2.64
N CYS A 104 -0.47 -15.82 -1.54
CA CYS A 104 0.02 -16.31 -0.26
C CYS A 104 1.21 -15.50 0.33
N LEU A 105 1.33 -14.21 0.03
CA LEU A 105 2.41 -13.38 0.57
C LEU A 105 2.09 -12.95 2.01
N GLN A 106 2.75 -13.58 2.98
CA GLN A 106 2.42 -13.46 4.41
C GLN A 106 3.23 -12.38 5.15
N ASP A 107 4.38 -11.95 4.61
CA ASP A 107 5.21 -10.95 5.25
C ASP A 107 4.73 -9.53 4.90
N PRO A 108 4.26 -8.72 5.89
CA PRO A 108 3.81 -7.36 5.67
C PRO A 108 4.92 -6.44 5.15
N HIS A 109 6.19 -6.70 5.46
CA HIS A 109 7.30 -5.91 4.94
C HIS A 109 7.49 -6.15 3.45
N ASN A 110 7.37 -7.39 2.98
CA ASN A 110 7.44 -7.72 1.55
C ASN A 110 6.26 -7.11 0.79
N VAL A 111 5.04 -7.20 1.32
CA VAL A 111 3.86 -6.55 0.72
C VAL A 111 4.08 -5.05 0.59
N GLY A 112 4.50 -4.38 1.66
CA GLY A 112 4.78 -2.94 1.63
C GLY A 112 5.89 -2.56 0.63
N ALA A 113 6.98 -3.33 0.57
CA ALA A 113 8.07 -3.12 -0.38
C ALA A 113 7.61 -3.26 -1.84
N ILE A 114 6.72 -4.24 -2.11
CA ILE A 114 6.13 -4.42 -3.44
C ILE A 114 5.27 -3.21 -3.82
N PHE A 115 4.38 -2.74 -2.94
CA PHE A 115 3.57 -1.54 -3.21
C PHE A 115 4.43 -0.30 -3.49
N ARG A 116 5.50 -0.09 -2.72
CA ARG A 116 6.46 0.99 -2.95
C ARG A 116 7.11 0.89 -4.33
N THR A 117 7.61 -0.28 -4.68
CA THR A 117 8.26 -0.55 -5.96
C THR A 117 7.27 -0.43 -7.12
N ALA A 118 6.07 -0.98 -6.96
CA ALA A 118 4.98 -0.92 -7.93
C ALA A 118 4.59 0.54 -8.25
N SER A 119 4.48 1.39 -7.23
CA SER A 119 4.21 2.81 -7.41
C SER A 119 5.31 3.51 -8.23
N PHE A 120 6.58 3.21 -7.93
CA PHE A 120 7.72 3.80 -8.65
C PHE A 120 7.74 3.40 -10.13
N PHE A 121 7.43 2.14 -10.44
CA PHE A 121 7.42 1.63 -11.81
C PHE A 121 6.10 1.83 -12.56
N GLY A 122 5.11 2.48 -11.97
CA GLY A 122 3.82 2.74 -12.62
C GLY A 122 3.00 1.48 -12.88
N ILE A 123 3.07 0.50 -11.99
CA ILE A 123 2.22 -0.70 -12.04
C ILE A 123 0.75 -0.30 -11.99
N LYS A 124 -0.05 -0.82 -12.90
CA LYS A 124 -1.46 -0.43 -13.09
C LYS A 124 -2.38 -0.94 -11.97
N GLY A 125 -1.99 -2.01 -11.29
CA GLY A 125 -2.74 -2.54 -10.16
C GLY A 125 -2.13 -3.81 -9.57
N ILE A 126 -2.52 -4.10 -8.33
CA ILE A 126 -2.10 -5.29 -7.61
C ILE A 126 -3.34 -6.10 -7.22
N VAL A 127 -3.33 -7.39 -7.55
CA VAL A 127 -4.29 -8.37 -7.04
C VAL A 127 -3.60 -9.17 -5.96
N MET A 128 -4.16 -9.21 -4.77
CA MET A 128 -3.67 -10.07 -3.68
C MET A 128 -4.83 -10.82 -3.05
N THR A 129 -4.62 -12.09 -2.73
CA THR A 129 -5.70 -12.88 -2.10
C THR A 129 -5.93 -12.40 -0.67
N ARG A 130 -7.21 -12.27 -0.26
CA ARG A 130 -7.57 -11.92 1.12
C ARG A 130 -7.14 -13.02 2.10
N ASP A 131 -7.33 -14.27 1.70
CA ASP A 131 -6.99 -15.43 2.52
C ASP A 131 -5.51 -15.79 2.35
N ARG A 132 -4.85 -16.16 3.44
CA ARG A 132 -3.44 -16.60 3.49
C ARG A 132 -2.41 -15.53 3.07
N SER A 133 -2.81 -14.27 2.97
CA SER A 133 -1.92 -13.13 2.73
C SER A 133 -1.84 -12.22 3.96
N ALA A 134 -0.79 -11.42 4.06
CA ALA A 134 -0.66 -10.44 5.12
C ALA A 134 -1.77 -9.39 4.99
N PRO A 135 -2.50 -9.08 6.08
CA PRO A 135 -3.47 -7.98 6.06
C PRO A 135 -2.76 -6.63 5.86
N LEU A 136 -3.45 -5.67 5.25
CA LEU A 136 -2.93 -4.31 5.00
C LEU A 136 -2.87 -3.49 6.30
N THR A 137 -1.98 -3.88 7.21
CA THR A 137 -1.75 -3.23 8.50
C THR A 137 -0.97 -1.92 8.37
N ALA A 138 -0.87 -1.15 9.46
CA ALA A 138 -0.02 0.05 9.53
C ALA A 138 1.43 -0.22 9.11
N THR A 139 1.97 -1.41 9.37
CA THR A 139 3.32 -1.81 8.93
C THR A 139 3.42 -1.82 7.40
N VAL A 140 2.42 -2.37 6.70
CA VAL A 140 2.39 -2.39 5.22
C VAL A 140 2.38 -0.96 4.67
N TYR A 141 1.53 -0.08 5.22
CA TYR A 141 1.46 1.33 4.82
C TYR A 141 2.79 2.05 5.04
N ASP A 142 3.40 1.88 6.22
CA ASP A 142 4.66 2.56 6.58
C ASP A 142 5.82 2.08 5.71
N VAL A 143 5.90 0.77 5.39
CA VAL A 143 6.93 0.21 4.51
C VAL A 143 6.70 0.61 3.05
N ALA A 144 5.44 0.71 2.62
CA ALA A 144 5.09 1.16 1.27
C ALA A 144 5.44 2.63 1.03
N ALA A 145 5.69 3.44 2.09
CA ALA A 145 6.11 4.82 2.02
C ALA A 145 5.25 5.67 1.04
N GLY A 146 3.94 5.49 1.10
CA GLY A 146 2.95 6.13 0.23
C GLY A 146 2.54 5.33 -1.01
N GLY A 147 3.32 4.33 -1.42
CA GLY A 147 3.02 3.54 -2.62
C GLY A 147 1.65 2.87 -2.60
N LEU A 148 1.17 2.48 -1.42
CA LEU A 148 -0.15 1.87 -1.27
C LEU A 148 -1.30 2.85 -1.57
N GLU A 149 -1.08 4.15 -1.45
CA GLU A 149 -2.08 5.16 -1.77
C GLU A 149 -2.21 5.39 -3.30
N TYR A 150 -1.12 5.22 -4.04
CA TYR A 150 -1.11 5.50 -5.48
C TYR A 150 -1.40 4.29 -6.34
N VAL A 151 -1.06 3.07 -5.88
CA VAL A 151 -1.30 1.85 -6.65
C VAL A 151 -2.70 1.32 -6.37
N PRO A 152 -3.57 1.17 -7.39
CA PRO A 152 -4.84 0.48 -7.24
C PRO A 152 -4.64 -0.98 -6.84
N PHE A 153 -5.51 -1.53 -6.00
CA PHE A 153 -5.44 -2.93 -5.63
C PHE A 153 -6.82 -3.55 -5.44
N GLY A 154 -6.88 -4.87 -5.55
CA GLY A 154 -8.08 -5.66 -5.27
C GLY A 154 -7.74 -6.89 -4.45
N GLU A 155 -8.65 -7.27 -3.54
CA GLU A 155 -8.49 -8.40 -2.62
C GLU A 155 -9.57 -9.47 -2.85
N PRO A 156 -9.49 -10.24 -3.95
CA PRO A 156 -10.42 -11.33 -4.20
C PRO A 156 -10.18 -12.50 -3.23
N THR A 157 -11.22 -13.28 -2.96
CA THR A 157 -11.09 -14.55 -2.23
C THR A 157 -10.52 -15.67 -3.10
N ASN A 158 -10.59 -15.53 -4.42
CA ASN A 158 -10.16 -16.56 -5.37
C ASN A 158 -9.31 -15.94 -6.50
N LEU A 159 -8.01 -16.22 -6.49
CA LEU A 159 -7.07 -15.71 -7.48
C LEU A 159 -7.35 -16.24 -8.89
N ALA A 160 -7.73 -17.50 -9.03
CA ALA A 160 -8.03 -18.08 -10.34
C ALA A 160 -9.23 -17.38 -11.00
N ARG A 161 -10.26 -17.00 -10.22
CA ARG A 161 -11.37 -16.18 -10.73
C ARG A 161 -10.88 -14.81 -11.18
N ALA A 162 -10.07 -14.13 -10.40
CA ALA A 162 -9.50 -12.82 -10.76
C ALA A 162 -8.67 -12.90 -12.05
N MET A 163 -7.86 -13.96 -12.20
CA MET A 163 -7.09 -14.22 -13.43
C MET A 163 -8.00 -14.43 -14.66
N ASN A 164 -9.15 -15.10 -14.50
CA ASN A 164 -10.10 -15.24 -15.59
C ASN A 164 -10.75 -13.91 -15.98
N VAL A 165 -11.07 -13.05 -15.00
CA VAL A 165 -11.56 -11.67 -15.28
C VAL A 165 -10.47 -10.87 -16.00
N ALA A 166 -9.21 -10.96 -15.58
CA ALA A 166 -8.09 -10.31 -16.26
C ALA A 166 -7.96 -10.74 -17.73
N LYS A 167 -8.05 -12.05 -18.01
CA LYS A 167 -8.05 -12.58 -19.40
C LYS A 167 -9.20 -12.02 -20.24
N THR A 168 -10.39 -11.92 -19.65
CA THR A 168 -11.56 -11.35 -20.34
C THR A 168 -11.38 -9.85 -20.63
N ALA A 169 -10.62 -9.14 -19.79
CA ALA A 169 -10.22 -7.74 -19.98
C ALA A 169 -8.97 -7.57 -20.89
N GLY A 170 -8.57 -8.59 -21.63
CA GLY A 170 -7.44 -8.53 -22.57
C GLY A 170 -6.05 -8.58 -21.93
N ILE A 171 -5.95 -8.92 -20.63
CA ILE A 171 -4.67 -9.03 -19.93
C ILE A 171 -4.08 -10.45 -20.09
N TRP A 172 -2.85 -10.52 -20.52
CA TRP A 172 -2.10 -11.78 -20.65
C TRP A 172 -1.47 -12.14 -19.30
N LEU A 173 -1.42 -13.41 -18.98
CA LEU A 173 -0.82 -13.91 -17.74
C LEU A 173 0.62 -14.34 -17.97
N LEU A 174 1.50 -13.92 -17.08
CA LEU A 174 2.93 -14.24 -17.08
C LEU A 174 3.30 -14.87 -15.73
N GLY A 175 3.71 -16.12 -15.76
CA GLY A 175 4.31 -16.80 -14.60
C GLY A 175 5.82 -16.88 -14.76
N SER A 176 6.56 -16.68 -13.67
CA SER A 176 8.01 -16.90 -13.64
C SER A 176 8.33 -18.28 -13.09
N SER A 177 9.28 -18.99 -13.69
CA SER A 177 9.76 -20.31 -13.24
C SER A 177 11.25 -20.42 -13.56
N GLU A 178 11.99 -21.13 -12.70
CA GLU A 178 13.40 -21.47 -12.96
C GLU A 178 13.58 -22.44 -14.15
N HIS A 179 12.49 -23.11 -14.55
CA HIS A 179 12.44 -24.00 -15.71
C HIS A 179 11.87 -23.35 -16.96
N ALA A 180 11.67 -22.02 -16.94
CA ALA A 180 11.15 -21.33 -18.11
C ALA A 180 12.18 -21.33 -19.26
N GLU A 181 11.72 -21.64 -20.47
CA GLU A 181 12.58 -21.63 -21.66
C GLU A 181 12.75 -20.21 -22.25
N GLN A 182 11.81 -19.30 -21.96
CA GLN A 182 11.81 -17.94 -22.48
C GLN A 182 12.31 -16.95 -21.43
N ASP A 183 13.22 -16.06 -21.85
CA ASP A 183 13.70 -14.96 -21.02
C ASP A 183 12.62 -13.87 -20.88
N VAL A 184 12.52 -13.27 -19.70
CA VAL A 184 11.61 -12.15 -19.43
C VAL A 184 11.87 -10.94 -20.34
N ALA A 185 13.10 -10.76 -20.82
CA ALA A 185 13.46 -9.70 -21.75
C ALA A 185 12.84 -9.87 -23.13
N GLU A 186 12.44 -11.08 -23.50
CA GLU A 186 11.81 -11.42 -24.78
C GLU A 186 10.30 -11.24 -24.77
N ILE A 187 9.70 -10.95 -23.61
CA ILE A 187 8.25 -10.78 -23.48
C ILE A 187 7.82 -9.49 -24.23
N PRO A 188 6.83 -9.58 -25.15
CA PRO A 188 6.32 -8.43 -25.87
C PRO A 188 5.78 -7.34 -24.94
N ARG A 189 6.08 -6.07 -25.23
CA ARG A 189 5.67 -4.91 -24.43
C ARG A 189 4.47 -4.15 -25.00
N ASP A 190 3.86 -4.70 -26.04
CA ASP A 190 2.79 -4.08 -26.84
C ASP A 190 1.39 -4.35 -26.26
N ARG A 191 1.29 -5.06 -25.14
CA ARG A 191 0.04 -5.49 -24.54
C ARG A 191 0.06 -5.45 -23.03
N SER A 192 -1.11 -5.67 -22.43
CA SER A 192 -1.27 -5.74 -20.97
C SER A 192 -0.85 -7.10 -20.42
N TRP A 193 -0.08 -7.09 -19.34
CA TRP A 193 0.41 -8.28 -18.66
C TRP A 193 0.03 -8.27 -17.18
N MET A 194 -0.25 -9.46 -16.65
CA MET A 194 -0.31 -9.71 -15.23
C MET A 194 0.79 -10.70 -14.86
N LEU A 195 1.79 -10.22 -14.10
CA LEU A 195 2.85 -11.04 -13.55
C LEU A 195 2.39 -11.73 -12.27
N LEU A 196 2.46 -13.05 -12.24
CA LEU A 196 2.14 -13.84 -11.06
C LEU A 196 3.40 -14.03 -10.22
N SER A 197 3.35 -13.59 -8.97
CA SER A 197 4.36 -13.92 -7.96
C SER A 197 4.02 -15.28 -7.39
N LEU A 198 4.58 -16.33 -7.96
CA LEU A 198 4.43 -17.71 -7.49
C LEU A 198 5.55 -18.00 -6.51
N ILE A 199 5.30 -17.80 -5.21
CA ILE A 199 6.27 -18.13 -4.16
C ILE A 199 6.34 -19.64 -3.90
N HIS A 200 5.35 -20.41 -4.40
CA HIS A 200 5.29 -21.85 -4.26
C HIS A 200 4.81 -22.50 -5.57
N ILE A 201 5.73 -22.96 -6.35
CA ILE A 201 5.52 -24.07 -7.29
C ILE A 201 6.25 -25.29 -6.73
#